data_be21f0c903993f45ac93d9b227b9884a
#
_entry.id   be21f0c903993f45ac93d9b227b9884a
#
_cell.length_a   1.000
_cell.length_b   1.000
_cell.length_c   1.000
_cell.angle_alpha   90.00
_cell.angle_beta   90.00
_cell.angle_gamma   90.00
#
_symmetry.space_group_name_H-M   'P 1'
#
loop_
_entity.id
_entity.type
_entity.pdbx_description
1 polymer ?
#
loop_
_entity_poly.entity_id
_entity_poly.type
_entity_poly.pdbx_seq_one_letter_code
_entity_poly.pdbx_strand_id
1 'polypeptide(L)'
;TTLPTDTLEIIRIVVDLDPVIVLEYLSPEDLSQLRAELTGTGRPHYFTLLGGSSNQLEVLRSPDATYTSSIVYYTRIPALTDSATSNWLLTNHPDIYLFGALVEAEPYLKNDERMPLWIARLAQALTDLRLQGERELYSGSSISMRARALG
;
A
#
# COMPACT_ATOMS: atom_id res chain seq x y z
N THR A 1 -16.46 4.49 7.67
CA THR A 1 -15.82 5.33 6.63
C THR A 1 -15.35 4.43 5.51
N THR A 2 -15.59 4.83 4.27
CA THR A 2 -15.11 4.11 3.08
C THR A 2 -13.71 4.59 2.70
N LEU A 3 -12.84 3.66 2.33
CA LEU A 3 -11.52 3.94 1.79
C LEU A 3 -11.60 4.22 0.29
N PRO A 4 -10.56 4.84 -0.31
CA PRO A 4 -10.42 4.93 -1.75
C PRO A 4 -10.47 3.53 -2.39
N THR A 5 -11.10 3.41 -3.55
CA THR A 5 -11.31 2.12 -4.22
C THR A 5 -10.03 1.48 -4.75
N ASP A 6 -8.99 2.28 -4.90
CA ASP A 6 -7.64 1.90 -5.35
C ASP A 6 -6.70 1.48 -4.21
N THR A 7 -7.18 1.48 -2.95
CA THR A 7 -6.37 1.09 -1.78
C THR A 7 -6.01 -0.40 -1.84
N LEU A 8 -4.71 -0.72 -1.76
CA LEU A 8 -4.20 -2.07 -1.59
C LEU A 8 -3.94 -2.39 -0.12
N GLU A 9 -3.18 -1.54 0.54
CA GLU A 9 -2.75 -1.73 1.92
C GLU A 9 -2.57 -0.39 2.59
N ILE A 10 -3.00 -0.27 3.83
CA ILE A 10 -2.82 0.94 4.64
C ILE A 10 -1.50 0.85 5.40
N ILE A 11 -0.67 1.86 5.22
CA ILE A 11 0.59 2.01 5.95
C ILE A 11 0.35 2.69 7.29
N ARG A 12 -0.45 3.77 7.28
CA ARG A 12 -0.67 4.59 8.46
C ARG A 12 -1.93 5.44 8.29
N ILE A 13 -2.66 5.60 9.39
CA ILE A 13 -3.74 6.57 9.53
C ILE A 13 -3.40 7.52 10.67
N VAL A 14 -3.53 8.80 10.40
CA VAL A 14 -3.27 9.87 11.35
C VAL A 14 -4.53 10.71 11.48
N VAL A 15 -4.96 10.96 12.71
CA VAL A 15 -6.05 11.90 13.00
C VAL A 15 -5.45 13.23 13.40
N ASP A 16 -5.84 14.30 12.69
CA ASP A 16 -5.34 15.66 12.91
C ASP A 16 -5.99 16.25 14.17
N LEU A 17 -5.34 16.00 15.27
CA LEU A 17 -5.69 16.51 16.61
C LEU A 17 -4.47 17.18 17.23
N ASP A 18 -4.69 17.90 18.31
CA ASP A 18 -3.60 18.39 19.15
C ASP A 18 -3.68 17.69 20.53
N PRO A 19 -2.74 16.79 20.83
CA PRO A 19 -1.68 16.23 19.96
C PRO A 19 -2.23 15.30 18.87
N VAL A 20 -1.48 15.19 17.78
CA VAL A 20 -1.75 14.26 16.65
C VAL A 20 -1.84 12.82 17.15
N ILE A 21 -2.85 12.08 16.69
CA ILE A 21 -3.05 10.67 17.04
C ILE A 21 -2.78 9.80 15.82
N VAL A 22 -1.86 8.84 15.96
CA VAL A 22 -1.66 7.77 14.98
C VAL A 22 -2.53 6.60 15.41
N LEU A 23 -3.42 6.14 14.52
CA LEU A 23 -4.27 5.00 14.82
C LEU A 23 -3.47 3.70 14.73
N GLU A 24 -3.70 2.82 15.70
CA GLU A 24 -3.12 1.48 15.73
C GLU A 24 -4.06 0.47 15.08
N TYR A 25 -3.49 -0.42 14.25
CA TYR A 25 -4.27 -1.50 13.63
C TYR A 25 -4.53 -2.62 14.63
N LEU A 26 -5.77 -3.06 14.72
CA LEU A 26 -6.17 -4.26 15.43
C LEU A 26 -6.87 -5.23 14.50
N SER A 27 -6.75 -6.52 14.79
CA SER A 27 -7.56 -7.52 14.09
C SER A 27 -9.06 -7.27 14.39
N PRO A 28 -9.99 -7.67 13.49
CA PRO A 28 -11.40 -7.52 13.75
C PRO A 28 -11.86 -8.22 15.04
N GLU A 29 -11.18 -9.28 15.42
CA GLU A 29 -11.44 -10.08 16.59
C GLU A 29 -11.01 -9.34 17.87
N ASP A 30 -9.77 -8.83 17.91
CA ASP A 30 -9.25 -8.04 19.01
C ASP A 30 -10.02 -6.73 19.20
N LEU A 31 -10.40 -6.07 18.11
CA LEU A 31 -11.22 -4.86 18.15
C LEU A 31 -12.59 -5.14 18.74
N SER A 32 -13.19 -6.30 18.43
CA SER A 32 -14.49 -6.70 18.99
C SER A 32 -14.41 -6.98 20.49
N GLN A 33 -13.32 -7.58 20.97
CA GLN A 33 -13.07 -7.80 22.39
C GLN A 33 -12.87 -6.47 23.13
N LEU A 34 -12.00 -5.61 22.58
CA LEU A 34 -11.69 -4.33 23.19
C LEU A 34 -12.92 -3.38 23.21
N ARG A 35 -13.85 -3.55 22.27
CA ARG A 35 -15.12 -2.79 22.23
C ARG A 35 -16.00 -3.09 23.44
N ALA A 36 -15.96 -4.30 24.00
CA ALA A 36 -16.70 -4.62 25.22
C ALA A 36 -16.17 -3.86 26.43
N GLU A 37 -14.89 -3.51 26.42
CA GLU A 37 -14.22 -2.79 27.51
C GLU A 37 -14.29 -1.26 27.32
N LEU A 38 -14.11 -0.80 26.08
CA LEU A 38 -14.08 0.61 25.73
C LEU A 38 -15.45 1.08 25.21
N THR A 39 -16.41 1.20 26.12
CA THR A 39 -17.74 1.72 25.81
C THR A 39 -17.75 3.25 25.74
N GLY A 40 -18.57 3.82 24.85
CA GLY A 40 -18.80 5.26 24.73
C GLY A 40 -18.12 5.91 23.53
N THR A 41 -18.35 7.21 23.38
CA THR A 41 -17.77 8.06 22.33
C THR A 41 -16.48 8.72 22.81
N GLY A 42 -15.60 9.06 21.88
CA GLY A 42 -14.35 9.75 22.20
C GLY A 42 -13.38 9.76 21.04
N ARG A 43 -12.14 10.16 21.32
CA ARG A 43 -11.08 10.19 20.30
C ARG A 43 -10.74 8.77 19.86
N PRO A 44 -10.72 8.46 18.55
CA PRO A 44 -10.36 7.15 18.04
C PRO A 44 -8.85 6.90 18.25
N HIS A 45 -8.50 5.67 18.62
CA HIS A 45 -7.11 5.23 18.79
C HIS A 45 -6.78 3.99 17.98
N TYR A 46 -7.80 3.19 17.67
CA TYR A 46 -7.62 1.92 16.96
C TYR A 46 -8.48 1.87 15.72
N PHE A 47 -8.03 1.12 14.75
CA PHE A 47 -8.81 0.84 13.55
C PHE A 47 -8.66 -0.60 13.12
N THR A 48 -9.64 -1.08 12.36
CA THR A 48 -9.59 -2.35 11.65
C THR A 48 -10.14 -2.19 10.25
N LEU A 49 -9.80 -3.14 9.39
CA LEU A 49 -10.32 -3.24 8.03
C LEU A 49 -11.35 -4.36 7.99
N LEU A 50 -12.55 -4.03 7.58
CA LEU A 50 -13.59 -5.01 7.29
C LEU A 50 -13.46 -5.38 5.81
N GLY A 51 -13.09 -6.64 5.55
CA GLY A 51 -13.01 -7.20 4.21
C GLY A 51 -14.39 -7.27 3.56
N GLY A 52 -14.41 -7.35 2.23
CA GLY A 52 -15.62 -7.47 1.44
C GLY A 52 -15.54 -6.67 0.15
N SER A 53 -16.67 -6.48 -0.52
CA SER A 53 -16.77 -5.74 -1.78
C SER A 53 -16.53 -4.24 -1.64
N SER A 54 -16.61 -3.70 -0.43
CA SER A 54 -16.27 -2.32 -0.09
C SER A 54 -15.22 -2.31 1.00
N ASN A 55 -14.04 -1.71 0.72
CA ASN A 55 -13.01 -1.49 1.70
C ASN A 55 -13.54 -0.56 2.79
N GLN A 56 -14.03 -1.12 3.88
CA GLN A 56 -14.56 -0.36 4.99
C GLN A 56 -13.55 -0.27 6.12
N LEU A 57 -13.36 0.96 6.59
CA LEU A 57 -12.59 1.26 7.79
C LEU A 57 -13.53 1.35 8.97
N GLU A 58 -13.30 0.56 9.99
CA GLU A 58 -13.92 0.67 11.28
C GLU A 58 -12.93 1.23 12.30
N VAL A 59 -13.39 2.17 13.13
CA VAL A 59 -12.56 2.76 14.19
C VAL A 59 -13.15 2.41 15.56
N LEU A 60 -12.29 2.17 16.52
CA LEU A 60 -12.67 1.97 17.90
C LEU A 60 -12.43 3.23 18.70
N ARG A 61 -13.31 3.51 19.48
CA ARG A 61 -14.23 4.49 20.00
C ARG A 61 -14.94 5.20 18.86
N SER A 62 -16.28 5.20 18.93
CA SER A 62 -17.08 6.04 18.05
C SER A 62 -16.65 7.49 18.25
N PRO A 63 -16.28 8.21 17.17
CA PRO A 63 -15.86 9.60 17.31
C PRO A 63 -16.92 10.46 17.96
N ASP A 64 -16.54 11.31 18.89
CA ASP A 64 -17.41 12.28 19.56
C ASP A 64 -17.59 13.57 18.75
N ALA A 65 -16.76 13.75 17.70
CA ALA A 65 -16.84 14.87 16.77
C ALA A 65 -16.39 14.43 15.35
N THR A 66 -16.52 15.31 14.38
CA THR A 66 -15.94 15.12 13.05
C THR A 66 -14.45 15.45 13.11
N TYR A 67 -13.62 14.46 12.77
CA TYR A 67 -12.16 14.59 12.72
C TYR A 67 -11.66 14.50 11.29
N THR A 68 -10.71 15.36 10.94
CA THR A 68 -9.93 15.22 9.72
C THR A 68 -8.87 14.14 9.93
N SER A 69 -8.68 13.28 8.94
CA SER A 69 -7.65 12.24 9.00
C SER A 69 -6.88 12.17 7.70
N SER A 70 -5.58 11.89 7.82
CA SER A 70 -4.67 11.66 6.71
C SER A 70 -4.34 10.17 6.65
N ILE A 71 -4.47 9.57 5.46
CA ILE A 71 -4.21 8.15 5.23
C ILE A 71 -3.04 8.01 4.27
N VAL A 72 -2.03 7.24 4.67
CA VAL A 72 -0.93 6.82 3.79
C VAL A 72 -1.15 5.34 3.47
N TYR A 73 -1.23 5.01 2.19
CA TYR A 73 -1.54 3.67 1.73
C TYR A 73 -0.84 3.32 0.40
N TYR A 74 -0.69 2.03 0.13
CA TYR A 74 -0.30 1.56 -1.19
C TYR A 74 -1.51 1.54 -2.12
N THR A 75 -1.35 2.17 -3.28
CA THR A 75 -2.40 2.22 -4.30
C THR A 75 -2.21 1.14 -5.35
N ARG A 76 -3.31 0.62 -5.88
CA ARG A 76 -3.29 -0.29 -7.01
C ARG A 76 -2.87 0.48 -8.26
N ILE A 77 -2.04 -0.15 -9.09
CA ILE A 77 -1.71 0.40 -10.39
C ILE A 77 -2.99 0.45 -11.25
N PRO A 78 -3.38 1.62 -11.78
CA PRO A 78 -4.55 1.71 -12.64
C PRO A 78 -4.45 0.78 -13.85
N ALA A 79 -5.51 0.01 -14.11
CA ALA A 79 -5.57 -0.86 -15.28
C ALA A 79 -5.55 -0.03 -16.58
N LEU A 80 -4.86 -0.55 -17.59
CA LEU A 80 -4.93 0.03 -18.94
C LEU A 80 -6.25 -0.37 -19.58
N THR A 81 -6.93 0.61 -20.14
CA THR A 81 -8.20 0.45 -20.85
C THR A 81 -8.19 1.30 -22.11
N ASP A 82 -9.18 1.14 -22.98
CA ASP A 82 -9.30 1.96 -24.21
C ASP A 82 -9.43 3.46 -23.90
N SER A 83 -9.97 3.82 -22.73
CA SER A 83 -10.10 5.20 -22.26
C SER A 83 -8.91 5.68 -21.41
N ALA A 84 -8.17 4.77 -20.81
CA ALA A 84 -6.98 5.04 -19.98
C ALA A 84 -5.78 4.26 -20.54
N THR A 85 -5.19 4.81 -21.60
CA THR A 85 -4.15 4.16 -22.41
C THR A 85 -2.76 4.23 -21.76
N SER A 86 -2.61 4.91 -20.64
CA SER A 86 -1.32 5.06 -19.94
C SER A 86 -1.52 5.08 -18.44
N ASN A 87 -0.52 4.62 -17.72
CA ASN A 87 -0.38 4.75 -16.28
C ASN A 87 1.08 5.05 -15.93
N TRP A 88 1.36 5.35 -14.65
CA TRP A 88 2.69 5.73 -14.21
C TRP A 88 3.75 4.64 -14.49
N LEU A 89 3.38 3.37 -14.39
CA LEU A 89 4.30 2.26 -14.65
C LEU A 89 4.66 2.16 -16.12
N LEU A 90 3.67 2.28 -17.02
CA LEU A 90 3.93 2.28 -18.46
C LEU A 90 4.76 3.50 -18.90
N THR A 91 4.54 4.64 -18.24
CA THR A 91 5.26 5.89 -18.58
C THR A 91 6.72 5.83 -18.15
N ASN A 92 7.00 5.31 -16.95
CA ASN A 92 8.35 5.33 -16.38
C ASN A 92 9.14 4.03 -16.62
N HIS A 93 8.44 2.90 -16.75
CA HIS A 93 9.02 1.55 -16.89
C HIS A 93 8.28 0.73 -17.97
N PRO A 94 8.31 1.17 -19.24
CA PRO A 94 7.64 0.47 -20.34
C PRO A 94 8.21 -0.92 -20.61
N ASP A 95 9.46 -1.15 -20.24
CA ASP A 95 10.17 -2.42 -20.35
C ASP A 95 9.48 -3.55 -19.54
N ILE A 96 8.89 -3.25 -18.39
CA ILE A 96 8.14 -4.24 -17.60
C ILE A 96 6.93 -4.76 -18.39
N TYR A 97 6.18 -3.85 -19.01
CA TYR A 97 5.05 -4.25 -19.85
C TYR A 97 5.49 -5.02 -21.09
N LEU A 98 6.59 -4.57 -21.73
CA LEU A 98 7.14 -5.24 -22.91
C LEU A 98 7.58 -6.69 -22.58
N PHE A 99 8.39 -6.86 -21.55
CA PHE A 99 8.88 -8.19 -21.20
C PHE A 99 7.79 -9.08 -20.63
N GLY A 100 6.85 -8.53 -19.86
CA GLY A 100 5.67 -9.26 -19.40
C GLY A 100 4.83 -9.76 -20.56
N ALA A 101 4.54 -8.92 -21.53
CA ALA A 101 3.80 -9.32 -22.73
C ALA A 101 4.52 -10.39 -23.57
N LEU A 102 5.85 -10.30 -23.69
CA LEU A 102 6.66 -11.30 -24.40
C LEU A 102 6.62 -12.67 -23.68
N VAL A 103 6.73 -12.69 -22.35
CA VAL A 103 6.62 -13.94 -21.56
C VAL A 103 5.27 -14.60 -21.81
N GLU A 104 4.18 -13.82 -21.80
CA GLU A 104 2.82 -14.34 -22.03
C GLU A 104 2.57 -14.73 -23.49
N ALA A 105 3.28 -14.12 -24.46
CA ALA A 105 3.11 -14.42 -25.86
C ALA A 105 3.86 -15.68 -26.33
N GLU A 106 4.98 -16.03 -25.73
CA GLU A 106 5.85 -17.14 -26.15
C GLU A 106 5.13 -18.53 -26.20
N PRO A 107 4.26 -18.90 -25.25
CA PRO A 107 3.50 -20.15 -25.35
C PRO A 107 2.62 -20.23 -26.61
N TYR A 108 2.10 -19.10 -27.09
CA TYR A 108 1.30 -19.04 -28.32
C TYR A 108 2.18 -19.13 -29.58
N LEU A 109 3.40 -18.60 -29.52
CA LEU A 109 4.35 -18.60 -30.62
C LEU A 109 5.11 -19.91 -30.76
N LYS A 110 4.96 -20.83 -29.78
CA LYS A 110 5.68 -22.11 -29.71
C LYS A 110 7.21 -21.96 -29.81
N ASN A 111 7.75 -20.89 -29.22
CA ASN A 111 9.17 -20.57 -29.27
C ASN A 111 9.77 -20.58 -27.86
N ASP A 112 9.73 -21.75 -27.21
CA ASP A 112 10.08 -21.93 -25.79
C ASP A 112 11.55 -21.62 -25.48
N GLU A 113 12.43 -21.60 -26.47
CA GLU A 113 13.85 -21.33 -26.29
C GLU A 113 14.15 -19.91 -25.79
N ARG A 114 13.30 -18.92 -26.09
CA ARG A 114 13.47 -17.53 -25.69
C ARG A 114 12.81 -17.19 -24.36
N MET A 115 11.90 -18.00 -23.90
CA MET A 115 11.15 -17.75 -22.65
C MET A 115 12.08 -17.46 -21.46
N PRO A 116 13.16 -18.23 -21.19
CA PRO A 116 14.07 -17.95 -20.08
C PRO A 116 14.71 -16.56 -20.16
N LEU A 117 15.00 -16.08 -21.38
CA LEU A 117 15.56 -14.75 -21.59
C LEU A 117 14.58 -13.64 -21.19
N TRP A 118 13.31 -13.76 -21.59
CA TRP A 118 12.30 -12.77 -21.26
C TRP A 118 11.97 -12.76 -19.78
N ILE A 119 11.89 -13.94 -19.14
CA ILE A 119 11.73 -14.07 -17.69
C ILE A 119 12.89 -13.40 -16.96
N ALA A 120 14.12 -13.62 -17.36
CA ALA A 120 15.29 -12.99 -16.74
C ALA A 120 15.27 -11.46 -16.91
N ARG A 121 14.87 -10.95 -18.07
CA ARG A 121 14.74 -9.51 -18.33
C ARG A 121 13.62 -8.88 -17.49
N LEU A 122 12.47 -9.54 -17.41
CA LEU A 122 11.36 -9.09 -16.56
C LEU A 122 11.78 -9.05 -15.06
N ALA A 123 12.44 -10.10 -14.58
CA ALA A 123 12.93 -10.16 -13.22
C ALA A 123 13.94 -9.05 -12.91
N GLN A 124 14.84 -8.74 -13.86
CA GLN A 124 15.77 -7.63 -13.74
C GLN A 124 15.03 -6.29 -13.64
N ALA A 125 14.09 -6.01 -14.55
CA ALA A 125 13.32 -4.77 -14.56
C ALA A 125 12.51 -4.57 -13.27
N LEU A 126 11.90 -5.63 -12.74
CA LEU A 126 11.18 -5.60 -11.45
C LEU A 126 12.13 -5.35 -10.27
N THR A 127 13.34 -5.90 -10.31
CA THR A 127 14.36 -5.67 -9.28
C THR A 127 14.83 -4.22 -9.30
N ASP A 128 15.06 -3.66 -10.47
CA ASP A 128 15.47 -2.26 -10.63
C ASP A 128 14.40 -1.30 -10.15
N LEU A 129 13.12 -1.58 -10.47
CA LEU A 129 11.98 -0.82 -9.96
C LEU A 129 11.92 -0.84 -8.43
N ARG A 130 12.10 -2.00 -7.82
CA ARG A 130 12.10 -2.14 -6.37
C ARG A 130 13.23 -1.34 -5.73
N LEU A 131 14.44 -1.45 -6.26
CA LEU A 131 15.61 -0.70 -5.75
C LEU A 131 15.43 0.81 -5.90
N GLN A 132 14.77 1.26 -6.99
CA GLN A 132 14.42 2.67 -7.16
C GLN A 132 13.43 3.12 -6.09
N GLY A 133 12.36 2.37 -5.85
CA GLY A 133 11.39 2.69 -4.81
C GLY A 133 12.00 2.74 -3.40
N GLU A 134 12.89 1.82 -3.08
CA GLU A 134 13.64 1.84 -1.82
C GLU A 134 14.51 3.10 -1.69
N ARG A 135 15.20 3.52 -2.76
CA ARG A 135 16.00 4.75 -2.76
C ARG A 135 15.16 5.99 -2.57
N GLU A 136 13.98 6.06 -3.21
CA GLU A 136 13.05 7.18 -3.09
C GLU A 136 12.51 7.33 -1.67
N LEU A 137 12.17 6.23 -1.01
CA LEU A 137 11.72 6.22 0.38
C LEU A 137 12.77 6.79 1.36
N TYR A 138 14.06 6.59 1.06
CA TYR A 138 15.16 7.04 1.92
C TYR A 138 15.87 8.30 1.41
N SER A 139 15.47 8.83 0.25
CA SER A 139 16.10 10.01 -0.38
C SER A 139 15.76 11.30 0.33
N GLY A 140 15.96 11.49 1.49
CA GLY A 140 15.70 12.68 2.31
C GLY A 140 15.90 12.43 3.80
N SER A 141 16.10 11.18 4.19
CA SER A 141 16.46 10.84 5.56
C SER A 141 17.96 10.99 5.75
N SER A 142 18.38 11.94 6.58
CA SER A 142 19.74 11.90 7.11
C SER A 142 19.92 10.58 7.85
N ILE A 143 20.90 9.77 7.47
CA ILE A 143 21.30 8.56 8.19
C ILE A 143 21.88 9.03 9.53
N SER A 144 21.04 9.18 10.56
CA SER A 144 21.52 9.41 11.91
C SER A 144 21.84 8.05 12.54
N MET A 145 23.12 7.68 12.58
CA MET A 145 23.59 6.60 13.42
C MET A 145 23.39 7.02 14.89
N ARG A 146 22.35 6.52 15.55
CA ARG A 146 22.27 6.59 17.00
C ARG A 146 23.19 5.50 17.57
N ALA A 147 24.36 5.90 18.05
CA ALA A 147 25.17 5.04 18.89
C ALA A 147 24.32 4.68 20.13
N ARG A 148 24.01 3.39 20.29
CA ARG A 148 23.38 2.88 21.51
C ARG A 148 24.43 2.95 22.61
N ALA A 149 24.34 3.94 23.50
CA ALA A 149 25.13 3.96 24.69
C ALA A 149 24.77 2.73 25.54
N LEU A 150 25.71 1.81 25.68
CA LEU A 150 25.63 0.72 26.64
C LEU A 150 25.91 1.34 28.00
N GLY A 151 24.84 1.54 28.78
CA GLY A 151 24.95 1.83 30.21
C GLY A 151 24.88 0.53 31.00
#